data_2123bc40bcb6872486985b3d71439db4
#
_entry.id   2123bc40bcb6872486985b3d71439db4
#
_cell.length_a   1.000
_cell.length_b   1.000
_cell.length_c   1.000
_cell.angle_alpha   90.00
_cell.angle_beta   90.00
_cell.angle_gamma   90.00
#
_symmetry.space_group_name_H-M   'P 1'
#
loop_
_entity.id
_entity.type
_entity.pdbx_description
1 polymer ?
#
loop_
_entity_poly.entity_id
_entity_poly.type
_entity_poly.pdbx_seq_one_letter_code
_entity_poly.pdbx_strand_id
1 'polypeptide(L)'
;MTLVGDLAKGIVAVLLSKGICELLGTGLTAQNDVHFIGYIAGIFAILGHVFPIYYHFKGGKGVLVGVSVFLGIDWKVFLCLIVIFAVVLVISKYVSLGSIIAAACCPVVTFLFQFWQRGDLPMWYLWLNTGLAALMGAWVIYMHRTNIQRLKAGNENKFSFHSKKA
;
A
#
# COMPACT_ATOMS: atom_id res chain seq x y z
N MET A 1 -14.70 -7.79 -8.26
CA MET A 1 -13.41 -8.25 -7.70
C MET A 1 -13.61 -8.47 -6.21
N THR A 2 -13.20 -9.59 -5.70
CA THR A 2 -13.43 -9.93 -4.29
C THR A 2 -12.31 -9.33 -3.43
N LEU A 3 -12.67 -8.81 -2.26
CA LEU A 3 -11.73 -8.26 -1.25
C LEU A 3 -10.53 -9.21 -1.03
N VAL A 4 -10.80 -10.50 -0.90
CA VAL A 4 -9.78 -11.54 -0.71
C VAL A 4 -8.80 -11.61 -1.89
N GLY A 5 -9.31 -11.55 -3.13
CA GLY A 5 -8.47 -11.59 -4.32
C GLY A 5 -7.53 -10.38 -4.43
N ASP A 6 -8.00 -9.20 -4.03
CA ASP A 6 -7.19 -7.98 -4.08
C ASP A 6 -6.11 -7.97 -2.98
N LEU A 7 -6.43 -8.48 -1.79
CA LEU A 7 -5.44 -8.69 -0.73
C LEU A 7 -4.39 -9.74 -1.12
N ALA A 8 -4.83 -10.86 -1.70
CA ALA A 8 -3.93 -11.94 -2.11
C ALA A 8 -2.92 -11.47 -3.18
N LYS A 9 -3.33 -10.66 -4.15
CA LYS A 9 -2.46 -10.18 -5.24
C LYS A 9 -1.20 -9.48 -4.73
N GLY A 10 -1.34 -8.56 -3.79
CA GLY A 10 -0.19 -7.82 -3.26
C GLY A 10 0.76 -8.70 -2.47
N ILE A 11 0.23 -9.55 -1.59
CA ILE A 11 1.04 -10.49 -0.79
C ILE A 11 1.77 -11.46 -1.71
N VAL A 12 1.04 -12.10 -2.63
CA VAL A 12 1.62 -13.10 -3.57
C VAL A 12 2.68 -12.46 -4.45
N ALA A 13 2.46 -11.25 -4.97
CA ALA A 13 3.45 -10.56 -5.79
C ALA A 13 4.77 -10.34 -5.01
N VAL A 14 4.69 -9.92 -3.76
CA VAL A 14 5.88 -9.71 -2.91
C VAL A 14 6.56 -11.04 -2.58
N LEU A 15 5.82 -12.05 -2.15
CA LEU A 15 6.40 -13.35 -1.77
C LEU A 15 7.04 -14.07 -2.97
N LEU A 16 6.38 -14.05 -4.13
CA LEU A 16 6.93 -14.62 -5.34
C LEU A 16 8.20 -13.91 -5.80
N SER A 17 8.22 -12.57 -5.76
CA SER A 17 9.41 -11.81 -6.15
C SER A 17 10.60 -12.11 -5.25
N LYS A 18 10.36 -12.22 -3.94
CA LYS A 18 11.38 -12.62 -2.97
C LYS A 18 11.90 -14.03 -3.26
N GLY A 19 11.00 -15.02 -3.41
CA GLY A 19 11.37 -16.40 -3.67
C GLY A 19 12.12 -16.59 -5.01
N ILE A 20 11.75 -15.86 -6.06
CA ILE A 20 12.46 -15.88 -7.34
C ILE A 20 13.87 -15.31 -7.19
N CYS A 21 14.04 -14.18 -6.50
CA CYS A 21 15.36 -13.60 -6.25
C CYS A 21 16.25 -14.53 -5.44
N GLU A 22 15.70 -15.23 -4.46
CA GLU A 22 16.40 -16.23 -3.66
C GLU A 22 16.84 -17.41 -4.52
N LEU A 23 15.92 -17.97 -5.32
CA LEU A 23 16.20 -19.10 -6.22
C LEU A 23 17.28 -18.79 -7.25
N LEU A 24 17.31 -17.55 -7.76
CA LEU A 24 18.29 -17.09 -8.74
C LEU A 24 19.66 -16.72 -8.11
N GLY A 25 19.78 -16.80 -6.79
CA GLY A 25 21.02 -16.47 -6.08
C GLY A 25 21.50 -15.03 -6.29
N THR A 26 20.56 -14.09 -6.51
CA THR A 26 20.90 -12.70 -6.85
C THR A 26 21.56 -11.93 -5.70
N GLY A 27 21.75 -12.55 -4.53
CA GLY A 27 22.30 -11.92 -3.34
C GLY A 27 21.40 -10.83 -2.72
N LEU A 28 20.23 -10.59 -3.32
CA LEU A 28 19.27 -9.57 -2.88
C LEU A 28 18.38 -10.06 -1.72
N THR A 29 18.57 -11.29 -1.24
CA THR A 29 17.55 -11.94 -0.42
C THR A 29 17.92 -12.18 1.03
N ALA A 30 19.08 -12.65 1.39
CA ALA A 30 19.26 -13.24 2.73
C ALA A 30 19.98 -12.34 3.76
N GLN A 31 20.80 -11.43 3.32
CA GLN A 31 21.58 -10.56 4.22
C GLN A 31 21.47 -9.08 3.90
N ASN A 32 20.88 -8.74 2.76
CA ASN A 32 20.73 -7.38 2.25
C ASN A 32 19.26 -7.08 1.99
N ASP A 33 18.49 -6.96 3.07
CA ASP A 33 17.15 -6.39 3.09
C ASP A 33 16.28 -6.61 1.84
N VAL A 34 15.41 -7.59 1.94
CA VAL A 34 14.42 -8.03 0.93
C VAL A 34 13.35 -6.97 0.63
N HIS A 35 13.34 -5.85 1.34
CA HIS A 35 12.29 -4.85 1.23
C HIS A 35 12.26 -4.20 -0.16
N PHE A 36 13.43 -3.87 -0.73
CA PHE A 36 13.52 -3.23 -2.03
C PHE A 36 12.76 -3.98 -3.15
N ILE A 37 13.01 -5.28 -3.28
CA ILE A 37 12.30 -6.12 -4.26
C ILE A 37 10.80 -6.15 -3.98
N GLY A 38 10.40 -6.18 -2.71
CA GLY A 38 9.01 -6.11 -2.31
C GLY A 38 8.33 -4.81 -2.77
N TYR A 39 9.00 -3.66 -2.66
CA TYR A 39 8.48 -2.37 -3.15
C TYR A 39 8.33 -2.36 -4.67
N ILE A 40 9.32 -2.87 -5.41
CA ILE A 40 9.24 -2.98 -6.88
C ILE A 40 8.06 -3.86 -7.28
N ALA A 41 7.96 -5.06 -6.71
CA ALA A 41 6.84 -5.97 -6.97
C ALA A 41 5.49 -5.33 -6.60
N GLY A 42 5.44 -4.61 -5.48
CA GLY A 42 4.26 -3.89 -5.01
C GLY A 42 3.79 -2.80 -5.98
N ILE A 43 4.70 -2.01 -6.52
CA ILE A 43 4.38 -1.00 -7.55
C ILE A 43 3.74 -1.68 -8.77
N PHE A 44 4.33 -2.75 -9.28
CA PHE A 44 3.77 -3.48 -10.41
C PHE A 44 2.43 -4.16 -10.08
N ALA A 45 2.25 -4.67 -8.86
CA ALA A 45 0.98 -5.23 -8.41
C ALA A 45 -0.13 -4.16 -8.36
N ILE A 46 0.17 -2.96 -7.88
CA ILE A 46 -0.77 -1.82 -7.87
C ILE A 46 -1.10 -1.40 -9.30
N LEU A 47 -0.09 -1.25 -10.17
CA LEU A 47 -0.31 -0.89 -11.58
C LEU A 47 -1.18 -1.91 -12.30
N GLY A 48 -0.92 -3.21 -12.11
CA GLY A 48 -1.73 -4.28 -12.68
C GLY A 48 -3.16 -4.33 -12.15
N HIS A 49 -3.40 -3.92 -10.90
CA HIS A 49 -4.74 -3.79 -10.34
C HIS A 49 -5.48 -2.55 -10.87
N VAL A 50 -4.78 -1.43 -11.06
CA VAL A 50 -5.38 -0.18 -11.56
C VAL A 50 -5.64 -0.25 -13.05
N PHE A 51 -4.75 -0.90 -13.80
CA PHE A 51 -4.83 -1.07 -15.26
C PHE A 51 -4.90 -2.54 -15.67
N PRO A 52 -5.93 -3.30 -15.25
CA PRO A 52 -6.03 -4.70 -15.58
C PRO A 52 -6.32 -4.88 -17.08
N ILE A 53 -5.48 -5.63 -17.77
CA ILE A 53 -5.60 -5.90 -19.22
C ILE A 53 -6.95 -6.55 -19.52
N TYR A 54 -7.41 -7.48 -18.67
CA TYR A 54 -8.66 -8.23 -18.84
C TYR A 54 -9.93 -7.38 -18.71
N TYR A 55 -9.83 -6.14 -18.20
CA TYR A 55 -10.98 -5.24 -18.00
C TYR A 55 -10.79 -3.92 -18.74
N HIS A 56 -10.16 -3.96 -19.93
CA HIS A 56 -9.91 -2.79 -20.78
C HIS A 56 -9.26 -1.64 -20.00
N PHE A 57 -8.28 -1.96 -19.14
CA PHE A 57 -7.52 -1.00 -18.31
C PHE A 57 -8.37 -0.18 -17.33
N LYS A 58 -9.57 -0.69 -16.95
CA LYS A 58 -10.45 -0.05 -15.97
C LYS A 58 -10.47 -0.88 -14.69
N GLY A 59 -9.59 -0.55 -13.75
CA GLY A 59 -9.45 -1.23 -12.46
C GLY A 59 -9.90 -0.41 -11.26
N GLY A 60 -9.45 -0.84 -10.08
CA GLY A 60 -9.70 -0.17 -8.81
C GLY A 60 -8.71 0.96 -8.53
N LYS A 61 -8.73 1.47 -7.28
CA LYS A 61 -7.84 2.54 -6.83
C LYS A 61 -6.50 2.04 -6.27
N GLY A 62 -6.34 0.73 -6.12
CA GLY A 62 -5.13 0.11 -5.64
C GLY A 62 -4.93 0.13 -4.11
N VAL A 63 -5.91 0.59 -3.32
CA VAL A 63 -5.76 0.70 -1.85
C VAL A 63 -5.52 -0.65 -1.21
N LEU A 64 -6.38 -1.63 -1.47
CA LEU A 64 -6.29 -2.96 -0.86
C LEU A 64 -5.03 -3.69 -1.28
N VAL A 65 -4.67 -3.59 -2.56
CA VAL A 65 -3.42 -4.16 -3.08
C VAL A 65 -2.21 -3.45 -2.46
N GLY A 66 -2.23 -2.11 -2.39
CA GLY A 66 -1.15 -1.34 -1.77
C GLY A 66 -0.94 -1.70 -0.31
N VAL A 67 -2.02 -1.82 0.47
CA VAL A 67 -1.94 -2.22 1.88
C VAL A 67 -1.44 -3.67 2.01
N SER A 68 -1.91 -4.59 1.18
CA SER A 68 -1.48 -6.00 1.23
C SER A 68 -0.01 -6.21 0.82
N VAL A 69 0.53 -5.35 -0.03
CA VAL A 69 1.97 -5.31 -0.34
C VAL A 69 2.78 -5.09 0.93
N PHE A 70 2.38 -4.13 1.78
CA PHE A 70 3.08 -3.89 3.05
C PHE A 70 3.01 -5.07 4.01
N LEU A 71 1.94 -5.85 4.01
CA LEU A 71 1.88 -7.10 4.78
C LEU A 71 2.97 -8.10 4.32
N GLY A 72 3.27 -8.14 3.03
CA GLY A 72 4.34 -8.98 2.47
C GLY A 72 5.75 -8.40 2.67
N ILE A 73 5.88 -7.08 2.80
CA ILE A 73 7.18 -6.41 3.00
C ILE A 73 7.51 -6.32 4.49
N ASP A 74 6.70 -5.60 5.25
CA ASP A 74 6.87 -5.35 6.68
C ASP A 74 5.50 -5.26 7.35
N TRP A 75 5.12 -6.28 8.10
CA TRP A 75 3.85 -6.37 8.80
C TRP A 75 3.63 -5.25 9.84
N LYS A 76 4.70 -4.66 10.38
CA LYS A 76 4.62 -3.56 11.35
C LYS A 76 4.18 -2.27 10.66
N VAL A 77 4.74 -1.99 9.49
CA VAL A 77 4.28 -0.88 8.64
C VAL A 77 2.83 -1.08 8.25
N PHE A 78 2.46 -2.29 7.82
CA PHE A 78 1.07 -2.65 7.51
C PHE A 78 0.13 -2.35 8.68
N LEU A 79 0.44 -2.82 9.90
CA LEU A 79 -0.40 -2.59 11.07
C LEU A 79 -0.54 -1.10 11.39
N CYS A 80 0.55 -0.34 11.32
CA CYS A 80 0.51 1.10 11.57
C CYS A 80 -0.41 1.81 10.56
N LEU A 81 -0.30 1.49 9.27
CA LEU A 81 -1.16 2.08 8.24
C LEU A 81 -2.64 1.71 8.41
N ILE A 82 -2.94 0.46 8.80
CA ILE A 82 -4.31 0.03 9.11
C ILE A 82 -4.87 0.78 10.33
N VAL A 83 -4.07 0.96 11.37
CA VAL A 83 -4.50 1.74 12.55
C VAL A 83 -4.78 3.19 12.18
N ILE A 84 -3.89 3.85 11.42
CA ILE A 84 -4.11 5.21 10.92
C ILE A 84 -5.42 5.28 10.12
N PHE A 85 -5.62 4.37 9.17
CA PHE A 85 -6.84 4.28 8.37
C PHE A 85 -8.08 4.13 9.26
N ALA A 86 -8.06 3.18 10.22
CA ALA A 86 -9.18 2.89 11.09
C ALA A 86 -9.53 4.08 11.99
N VAL A 87 -8.54 4.75 12.59
CA VAL A 87 -8.74 5.94 13.42
C VAL A 87 -9.41 7.05 12.61
N VAL A 88 -8.88 7.35 11.41
CA VAL A 88 -9.46 8.37 10.54
C VAL A 88 -10.87 8.00 10.10
N LEU A 89 -11.12 6.73 9.76
CA LEU A 89 -12.45 6.25 9.38
C LEU A 89 -13.46 6.39 10.52
N VAL A 90 -13.10 6.01 11.74
CA VAL A 90 -13.98 6.08 12.91
C VAL A 90 -14.36 7.53 13.21
N ILE A 91 -13.41 8.47 13.13
CA ILE A 91 -13.62 9.89 13.43
C ILE A 91 -14.40 10.57 12.29
N SER A 92 -13.94 10.41 11.04
CA SER A 92 -14.48 11.17 9.90
C SER A 92 -15.69 10.52 9.24
N LYS A 93 -15.84 9.21 9.38
CA LYS A 93 -16.80 8.36 8.63
C LYS A 93 -16.54 8.31 7.12
N TYR A 94 -15.38 8.75 6.62
CA TYR A 94 -15.01 8.70 5.20
C TYR A 94 -13.90 7.68 4.94
N VAL A 95 -14.22 6.60 4.23
CA VAL A 95 -13.24 5.59 3.81
C VAL A 95 -12.15 6.21 2.94
N SER A 96 -12.54 7.09 2.02
CA SER A 96 -11.60 7.77 1.12
C SER A 96 -10.60 8.65 1.86
N LEU A 97 -11.04 9.36 2.91
CA LEU A 97 -10.16 10.20 3.72
C LEU A 97 -9.16 9.35 4.51
N GLY A 98 -9.63 8.24 5.09
CA GLY A 98 -8.76 7.28 5.77
C GLY A 98 -7.67 6.73 4.83
N SER A 99 -8.05 6.35 3.60
CA SER A 99 -7.12 5.86 2.59
C SER A 99 -6.08 6.91 2.17
N ILE A 100 -6.51 8.16 1.98
CA ILE A 100 -5.63 9.27 1.58
C ILE A 100 -4.62 9.58 2.69
N ILE A 101 -5.08 9.66 3.95
CA ILE A 101 -4.20 9.96 5.09
C ILE A 101 -3.22 8.81 5.32
N ALA A 102 -3.68 7.56 5.31
CA ALA A 102 -2.79 6.40 5.44
C ALA A 102 -1.73 6.38 4.31
N ALA A 103 -2.14 6.67 3.06
CA ALA A 103 -1.22 6.74 1.93
C ALA A 103 -0.20 7.90 2.06
N ALA A 104 -0.60 9.04 2.60
CA ALA A 104 0.29 10.17 2.87
C ALA A 104 1.27 9.88 4.02
N CYS A 105 0.84 9.14 5.04
CA CYS A 105 1.70 8.71 6.15
C CYS A 105 2.65 7.56 5.78
N CYS A 106 2.37 6.84 4.69
CA CYS A 106 3.11 5.65 4.28
C CYS A 106 4.63 5.84 4.22
N PRO A 107 5.20 6.86 3.55
CA PRO A 107 6.65 7.04 3.49
C PRO A 107 7.27 7.34 4.87
N VAL A 108 6.56 8.10 5.70
CA VAL A 108 7.04 8.45 7.05
C VAL A 108 7.08 7.20 7.93
N VAL A 109 6.01 6.43 7.94
CA VAL A 109 5.93 5.17 8.71
C VAL A 109 7.00 4.19 8.22
N THR A 110 7.16 4.04 6.92
CA THR A 110 8.20 3.20 6.31
C THR A 110 9.60 3.62 6.78
N PHE A 111 9.92 4.91 6.68
CA PHE A 111 11.22 5.43 7.11
C PHE A 111 11.49 5.13 8.58
N LEU A 112 10.54 5.43 9.46
CA LEU A 112 10.69 5.26 10.90
C LEU A 112 10.94 3.79 11.29
N PHE A 113 10.13 2.87 10.76
CA PHE A 113 10.30 1.45 11.06
C PHE A 113 11.60 0.89 10.48
N GLN A 114 11.95 1.22 9.25
CA GLN A 114 13.20 0.78 8.66
C GLN A 114 14.42 1.41 9.33
N PHE A 115 14.35 2.68 9.72
CA PHE A 115 15.42 3.33 10.50
C PHE A 115 15.67 2.61 11.82
N TRP A 116 14.62 2.21 12.51
CA TRP A 116 14.72 1.48 13.76
C TRP A 116 15.25 0.04 13.59
N GLN A 117 14.92 -0.59 12.46
CA GLN A 117 15.26 -2.00 12.17
C GLN A 117 16.54 -2.16 11.34
N ARG A 118 17.12 -1.07 10.85
CA ARG A 118 18.16 -1.10 9.81
C ARG A 118 19.44 -1.86 10.15
N GLY A 119 19.81 -1.99 11.44
CA GLY A 119 21.13 -2.49 11.81
C GLY A 119 22.23 -1.72 11.08
N ASP A 120 23.08 -2.43 10.32
CA ASP A 120 24.19 -1.87 9.55
C ASP A 120 23.81 -1.44 8.12
N LEU A 121 22.53 -1.44 7.77
CA LEU A 121 22.10 -1.02 6.43
C LEU A 121 22.42 0.46 6.17
N PRO A 122 22.93 0.80 4.98
CA PRO A 122 23.31 2.16 4.66
C PRO A 122 22.10 3.08 4.52
N MET A 123 22.25 4.35 4.91
CA MET A 123 21.16 5.34 4.89
C MET A 123 20.54 5.55 3.50
N TRP A 124 21.35 5.47 2.43
CA TRP A 124 20.82 5.63 1.07
C TRP A 124 19.76 4.58 0.72
N TYR A 125 19.87 3.38 1.28
CA TYR A 125 18.93 2.30 1.09
C TYR A 125 17.57 2.59 1.74
N LEU A 126 17.60 3.17 2.96
CA LEU A 126 16.39 3.62 3.63
C LEU A 126 15.67 4.71 2.81
N TRP A 127 16.43 5.65 2.29
CA TRP A 127 15.88 6.71 1.44
C TRP A 127 15.28 6.16 0.14
N LEU A 128 15.93 5.16 -0.45
CA LEU A 128 15.42 4.48 -1.65
C LEU A 128 14.06 3.82 -1.36
N ASN A 129 13.97 3.00 -0.31
CA ASN A 129 12.74 2.32 0.08
C ASN A 129 11.63 3.32 0.45
N THR A 130 12.00 4.38 1.19
CA THR A 130 11.08 5.47 1.52
C THR A 130 10.56 6.18 0.26
N GLY A 131 11.41 6.41 -0.72
CA GLY A 131 11.04 6.97 -2.01
C GLY A 131 10.06 6.09 -2.79
N LEU A 132 10.29 4.78 -2.79
CA LEU A 132 9.37 3.81 -3.40
C LEU A 132 8.02 3.77 -2.67
N ALA A 133 8.02 3.80 -1.34
CA ALA A 133 6.80 3.90 -0.54
C ALA A 133 6.05 5.23 -0.80
N ALA A 134 6.78 6.33 -0.95
CA ALA A 134 6.22 7.64 -1.32
C ALA A 134 5.57 7.60 -2.70
N LEU A 135 6.20 6.95 -3.68
CA LEU A 135 5.64 6.75 -5.03
C LEU A 135 4.31 5.97 -4.97
N MET A 136 4.27 4.87 -4.19
CA MET A 136 3.05 4.10 -3.99
C MET A 136 1.94 4.93 -3.33
N GLY A 137 2.28 5.67 -2.27
CA GLY A 137 1.34 6.55 -1.58
C GLY A 137 0.82 7.67 -2.47
N ALA A 138 1.70 8.34 -3.22
CA ALA A 138 1.33 9.38 -4.18
C ALA A 138 0.39 8.85 -5.27
N TRP A 139 0.64 7.64 -5.75
CA TRP A 139 -0.23 6.98 -6.72
C TRP A 139 -1.63 6.74 -6.16
N VAL A 140 -1.73 6.20 -4.95
CA VAL A 140 -3.03 6.00 -4.28
C VAL A 140 -3.76 7.33 -4.11
N ILE A 141 -3.08 8.39 -3.67
CA ILE A 141 -3.67 9.73 -3.52
C ILE A 141 -4.16 10.25 -4.89
N TYR A 142 -3.38 10.10 -5.95
CA TYR A 142 -3.77 10.49 -7.30
C TYR A 142 -5.04 9.74 -7.76
N MET A 143 -5.14 8.45 -7.48
CA MET A 143 -6.34 7.66 -7.80
C MET A 143 -7.57 8.08 -6.99
N HIS A 144 -7.39 8.83 -5.89
CA HIS A 144 -8.47 9.42 -5.10
C HIS A 144 -8.85 10.85 -5.51
N ARG A 145 -8.36 11.37 -6.63
CA ARG A 145 -8.64 12.76 -7.06
C ARG A 145 -10.12 13.12 -7.12
N THR A 146 -10.98 12.22 -7.57
CA THR A 146 -12.44 12.42 -7.59
C THR A 146 -13.04 12.39 -6.19
N ASN A 147 -12.52 11.56 -5.28
CA ASN A 147 -12.92 11.56 -3.87
C ASN A 147 -12.49 12.85 -3.17
N ILE A 148 -11.29 13.35 -3.46
CA ILE A 148 -10.80 14.63 -2.93
C ILE A 148 -11.73 15.77 -3.36
N GLN A 149 -12.16 15.81 -4.61
CA GLN A 149 -13.12 16.78 -5.09
C GLN A 149 -14.47 16.68 -4.34
N ARG A 150 -15.01 15.47 -4.14
CA ARG A 150 -16.23 15.24 -3.37
C ARG A 150 -16.10 15.58 -1.89
N LEU A 151 -14.95 15.29 -1.28
CA LEU A 151 -14.66 15.69 0.10
C LEU A 151 -14.66 17.22 0.26
N LYS A 152 -14.01 17.93 -0.67
CA LYS A 152 -13.99 19.41 -0.69
C LYS A 152 -15.38 20.02 -0.88
N ALA A 153 -16.23 19.37 -1.70
CA ALA A 153 -17.60 19.78 -1.96
C ALA A 153 -18.61 19.34 -0.88
N GLY A 154 -18.17 18.57 0.14
CA GLY A 154 -19.06 18.03 1.18
C GLY A 154 -19.98 16.90 0.72
N ASN A 155 -19.76 16.35 -0.49
CA ASN A 155 -20.62 15.37 -1.14
C ASN A 155 -20.05 13.94 -1.16
N GLU A 156 -19.02 13.67 -0.33
CA GLU A 156 -18.45 12.31 -0.23
C GLU A 156 -19.35 11.40 0.61
N ASN A 157 -19.46 10.14 0.20
CA ASN A 157 -20.28 9.15 0.89
C ASN A 157 -19.71 8.81 2.27
N LYS A 158 -20.53 8.97 3.31
CA LYS A 158 -20.18 8.54 4.66
C LYS A 158 -20.38 7.04 4.83
N PHE A 159 -19.42 6.40 5.44
CA PHE A 159 -19.54 5.01 5.85
C PHE A 159 -20.50 4.88 7.03
N SER A 160 -21.51 4.00 6.92
CA SER A 160 -22.46 3.69 7.98
C SER A 160 -22.24 2.27 8.46
N PHE A 161 -22.08 2.08 9.77
CA PHE A 161 -22.01 0.76 10.40
C PHE A 161 -23.40 0.09 10.52
N HIS A 162 -24.48 0.84 10.30
CA HIS A 162 -25.82 0.31 10.31
C HIS A 162 -26.27 0.08 8.87
N SER A 163 -26.53 -1.17 8.52
CA SER A 163 -27.28 -1.50 7.30
C SER A 163 -28.67 -0.88 7.44
N LYS A 164 -29.07 0.01 6.52
CA LYS A 164 -30.48 0.34 6.37
C LYS A 164 -31.18 -0.95 6.03
N LYS A 165 -31.94 -1.52 6.99
CA LYS A 165 -32.95 -2.53 6.65
C LYS A 165 -33.90 -1.85 5.69
N ALA A 166 -33.95 -2.36 4.47
CA ALA A 166 -34.98 -2.03 3.51
C ALA A 166 -36.28 -2.66 3.95
#